data_d87476bfd42da3e4d241bc46f36492cf
#
_entry.id   d87476bfd42da3e4d241bc46f36492cf
#
_cell.length_a   1.000
_cell.length_b   1.000
_cell.length_c   1.000
_cell.angle_alpha   90.00
_cell.angle_beta   90.00
_cell.angle_gamma   90.00
#
_symmetry.space_group_name_H-M   'P 1'
#
loop_
_entity.id
_entity.type
_entity.pdbx_description
1 polymer ?
#
loop_
_entity_poly.entity_id
_entity_poly.type
_entity_poly.pdbx_seq_one_letter_code
_entity_poly.pdbx_strand_id
1 'polypeptide(L)'
;MKISVLGCGRWGSFIAWYLCNKGYDVCSWGPEGDYSYEVLKSTGKNEYVTLDKRILLTCDLKEAVTRAEIIIISISSQGLRGFVSRILEYDVADKDFVLCMKGIEVATGARLSEVLTQSGISPEHVAVWVGPGHIQAFTQGIPNCMVIDSASEELKKRLADSFKSDLIRFYYGTDLIGTEIGAAAKNVIGIVAGVLDGCGYVSLKGALMSRGAREVARLIKAMGGNELSAYGLAHLGDYEATLFSEYSHNRMYGEMLVKDKKFEKLAEGVPTA
;
A
#
# COMPACT_ATOMS: atom_id res chain seq x y z
N MET A 1 -12.68 -7.46 16.63
CA MET A 1 -12.63 -7.53 15.16
C MET A 1 -11.65 -8.60 14.74
N LYS A 2 -12.08 -9.43 13.80
CA LYS A 2 -11.24 -10.43 13.13
C LYS A 2 -10.77 -9.85 11.81
N ILE A 3 -9.46 -9.77 11.61
CA ILE A 3 -8.86 -9.11 10.46
C ILE A 3 -8.01 -10.12 9.72
N SER A 4 -8.19 -10.23 8.41
CA SER A 4 -7.30 -11.01 7.55
C SER A 4 -6.50 -10.09 6.64
N VAL A 5 -5.19 -10.26 6.67
CA VAL A 5 -4.25 -9.57 5.78
C VAL A 5 -3.86 -10.52 4.66
N LEU A 6 -4.35 -10.25 3.46
CA LEU A 6 -4.11 -11.06 2.28
C LEU A 6 -2.91 -10.52 1.50
N GLY A 7 -1.81 -11.28 1.56
CA GLY A 7 -0.48 -10.92 1.11
C GLY A 7 0.47 -10.72 2.28
N CYS A 8 1.41 -11.64 2.47
CA CYS A 8 2.37 -11.64 3.56
C CYS A 8 3.76 -11.10 3.17
N GLY A 9 3.82 -10.32 2.11
CA GLY A 9 5.01 -9.57 1.71
C GLY A 9 5.38 -8.46 2.72
N ARG A 10 6.26 -7.57 2.32
CA ARG A 10 6.80 -6.50 3.18
C ARG A 10 5.72 -5.70 3.95
N TRP A 11 4.75 -5.12 3.24
CA TRP A 11 3.68 -4.34 3.88
C TRP A 11 2.65 -5.21 4.60
N GLY A 12 2.25 -6.32 4.02
CA GLY A 12 1.25 -7.18 4.63
C GLY A 12 1.72 -7.77 5.96
N SER A 13 2.97 -8.23 6.05
CA SER A 13 3.53 -8.72 7.32
C SER A 13 3.63 -7.63 8.38
N PHE A 14 3.99 -6.39 8.00
CA PHE A 14 3.98 -5.25 8.90
C PHE A 14 2.56 -4.93 9.40
N ILE A 15 1.57 -4.89 8.50
CA ILE A 15 0.18 -4.60 8.89
C ILE A 15 -0.35 -5.69 9.84
N ALA A 16 -0.07 -6.96 9.56
CA ALA A 16 -0.45 -8.05 10.45
C ALA A 16 0.20 -7.91 11.84
N TRP A 17 1.49 -7.63 11.89
CA TRP A 17 2.22 -7.33 13.12
C TRP A 17 1.64 -6.13 13.87
N TYR A 18 1.39 -5.03 13.17
CA TYR A 18 0.86 -3.80 13.75
C TYR A 18 -0.52 -4.01 14.38
N LEU A 19 -1.44 -4.65 13.65
CA LEU A 19 -2.80 -4.88 14.13
C LEU A 19 -2.86 -5.91 15.25
N CYS A 20 -2.00 -6.94 15.21
CA CYS A 20 -1.88 -7.89 16.32
C CYS A 20 -1.38 -7.20 17.60
N ASN A 21 -0.42 -6.29 17.49
CA ASN A 21 0.06 -5.50 18.63
C ASN A 21 -1.01 -4.56 19.20
N LYS A 22 -1.99 -4.16 18.39
CA LYS A 22 -3.18 -3.44 18.85
C LYS A 22 -4.22 -4.34 19.54
N GLY A 23 -4.01 -5.65 19.56
CA GLY A 23 -4.90 -6.61 20.22
C GLY A 23 -5.99 -7.19 19.34
N TYR A 24 -5.93 -7.02 18.01
CA TYR A 24 -6.87 -7.64 17.08
C TYR A 24 -6.55 -9.12 16.85
N ASP A 25 -7.58 -9.91 16.53
CA ASP A 25 -7.46 -11.30 16.07
C ASP A 25 -7.06 -11.30 14.59
N VAL A 26 -5.79 -11.54 14.29
CA VAL A 26 -5.20 -11.35 12.97
C VAL A 26 -4.86 -12.68 12.30
N CYS A 27 -5.27 -12.81 11.05
CA CYS A 27 -4.80 -13.82 10.11
C CYS A 27 -3.91 -13.18 9.06
N SER A 28 -2.78 -13.78 8.76
CA SER A 28 -1.90 -13.40 7.64
C SER A 28 -1.91 -14.52 6.62
N TRP A 29 -2.31 -14.20 5.39
CA TRP A 29 -2.37 -15.16 4.30
C TRP A 29 -1.30 -14.89 3.24
N GLY A 30 -0.69 -15.96 2.76
CA GLY A 30 0.16 -15.96 1.56
C GLY A 30 -0.04 -17.23 0.77
N PRO A 31 0.15 -17.22 -0.57
CA PRO A 31 0.00 -18.44 -1.37
C PRO A 31 1.10 -19.45 -1.02
N GLU A 32 0.74 -20.72 -1.06
CA GLU A 32 1.70 -21.81 -0.87
C GLU A 32 2.81 -21.73 -1.92
N GLY A 33 4.06 -21.91 -1.48
CA GLY A 33 5.24 -21.81 -2.34
C GLY A 33 5.70 -20.36 -2.61
N ASP A 34 4.98 -19.35 -2.14
CA ASP A 34 5.45 -17.96 -2.19
C ASP A 34 6.64 -17.76 -1.23
N TYR A 35 7.68 -17.10 -1.70
CA TYR A 35 8.90 -16.88 -0.92
C TYR A 35 8.62 -16.22 0.44
N SER A 36 7.81 -15.18 0.47
CA SER A 36 7.50 -14.44 1.71
C SER A 36 6.74 -15.33 2.69
N TYR A 37 5.78 -16.13 2.19
CA TYR A 37 5.02 -17.07 3.01
C TYR A 37 5.93 -18.17 3.60
N GLU A 38 6.76 -18.80 2.78
CA GLU A 38 7.63 -19.90 3.23
C GLU A 38 8.69 -19.41 4.24
N VAL A 39 9.21 -18.19 4.08
CA VAL A 39 10.12 -17.58 5.05
C VAL A 39 9.40 -17.36 6.39
N LEU A 40 8.20 -16.77 6.39
CA LEU A 40 7.45 -16.55 7.61
C LEU A 40 7.01 -17.86 8.28
N LYS A 41 6.63 -18.87 7.50
CA LYS A 41 6.25 -20.21 7.98
C LYS A 41 7.40 -20.93 8.66
N SER A 42 8.58 -20.85 8.10
CA SER A 42 9.78 -21.58 8.60
C SER A 42 10.44 -20.88 9.77
N THR A 43 10.45 -19.53 9.77
CA THR A 43 11.26 -18.75 10.73
C THR A 43 10.44 -17.92 11.71
N GLY A 44 9.15 -17.70 11.45
CA GLY A 44 8.28 -16.77 12.18
C GLY A 44 8.63 -15.30 11.97
N LYS A 45 9.57 -14.98 11.09
CA LYS A 45 10.05 -13.61 10.86
C LYS A 45 10.46 -13.40 9.42
N ASN A 46 10.48 -12.15 9.00
CA ASN A 46 11.15 -11.70 7.78
C ASN A 46 12.18 -10.60 8.12
N GLU A 47 12.71 -9.93 7.11
CA GLU A 47 13.69 -8.85 7.28
C GLU A 47 13.17 -7.69 8.16
N TYR A 48 11.86 -7.50 8.24
CA TYR A 48 11.25 -6.31 8.86
C TYR A 48 10.61 -6.58 10.20
N VAL A 49 9.91 -7.70 10.34
CA VAL A 49 9.11 -8.00 11.53
C VAL A 49 9.25 -9.46 11.96
N THR A 50 9.09 -9.68 13.26
CA THR A 50 8.84 -11.01 13.83
C THR A 50 7.35 -11.10 14.10
N LEU A 51 6.67 -12.08 13.52
CA LEU A 51 5.25 -12.29 13.76
C LEU A 51 5.00 -12.83 15.16
N ASP A 52 4.02 -12.25 15.83
CA ASP A 52 3.54 -12.77 17.11
C ASP A 52 2.86 -14.13 16.88
N LYS A 53 3.02 -15.07 17.80
CA LYS A 53 2.41 -16.41 17.74
C LYS A 53 0.87 -16.38 17.74
N ARG A 54 0.27 -15.27 18.12
CA ARG A 54 -1.19 -15.05 18.04
C ARG A 54 -1.68 -14.84 16.61
N ILE A 55 -0.80 -14.48 15.67
CA ILE A 55 -1.15 -14.30 14.27
C ILE A 55 -1.30 -15.69 13.64
N LEU A 56 -2.49 -15.98 13.12
CA LEU A 56 -2.71 -17.18 12.32
C LEU A 56 -2.04 -16.97 10.95
N LEU A 57 -0.96 -17.69 10.67
CA LEU A 57 -0.34 -17.71 9.34
C LEU A 57 -0.91 -18.91 8.56
N THR A 58 -1.53 -18.66 7.40
CA THR A 58 -2.16 -19.68 6.58
C THR A 58 -1.93 -19.48 5.09
N CYS A 59 -1.94 -20.56 4.31
CA CYS A 59 -2.04 -20.54 2.85
C CYS A 59 -3.46 -20.90 2.35
N ASP A 60 -4.36 -21.24 3.24
CA ASP A 60 -5.78 -21.48 2.90
C ASP A 60 -6.53 -20.15 2.74
N LEU A 61 -6.83 -19.78 1.49
CA LEU A 61 -7.57 -18.56 1.19
C LEU A 61 -9.00 -18.60 1.74
N LYS A 62 -9.63 -19.77 1.73
CA LYS A 62 -10.98 -19.94 2.28
C LYS A 62 -11.00 -19.62 3.76
N GLU A 63 -10.07 -20.21 4.53
CA GLU A 63 -9.95 -19.95 5.96
C GLU A 63 -9.73 -18.44 6.21
N ALA A 64 -8.80 -17.82 5.49
CA ALA A 64 -8.50 -16.40 5.65
C ALA A 64 -9.69 -15.49 5.33
N VAL A 65 -10.45 -15.78 4.26
CA VAL A 65 -11.60 -14.96 3.86
C VAL A 65 -12.79 -15.17 4.77
N THR A 66 -13.14 -16.42 5.08
CA THR A 66 -14.39 -16.72 5.81
C THR A 66 -14.38 -16.24 7.25
N ARG A 67 -13.22 -16.26 7.92
CA ARG A 67 -13.10 -15.83 9.32
C ARG A 67 -13.15 -14.31 9.52
N ALA A 68 -12.82 -13.53 8.48
CA ALA A 68 -12.60 -12.09 8.59
C ALA A 68 -13.89 -11.27 8.64
N GLU A 69 -13.91 -10.23 9.44
CA GLU A 69 -14.83 -9.09 9.35
C GLU A 69 -14.24 -8.02 8.42
N ILE A 70 -12.91 -7.84 8.48
CA ILE A 70 -12.17 -6.91 7.64
C ILE A 70 -11.09 -7.68 6.88
N ILE A 71 -11.05 -7.49 5.57
CA ILE A 71 -10.05 -8.06 4.66
C ILE A 71 -9.14 -6.94 4.18
N ILE A 72 -7.87 -7.00 4.58
CA ILE A 72 -6.85 -6.06 4.12
C ILE A 72 -6.08 -6.73 2.98
N ILE A 73 -6.05 -6.10 1.82
CA ILE A 73 -5.35 -6.64 0.64
C ILE A 73 -4.02 -5.92 0.47
N SER A 74 -2.93 -6.70 0.44
CA SER A 74 -1.56 -6.21 0.29
C SER A 74 -0.75 -7.09 -0.67
N ILE A 75 -1.19 -7.15 -1.92
CA ILE A 75 -0.58 -7.91 -3.02
C ILE A 75 -0.07 -6.97 -4.12
N SER A 76 0.47 -7.51 -5.21
CA SER A 76 0.75 -6.72 -6.42
C SER A 76 -0.55 -6.12 -6.99
N SER A 77 -0.54 -4.82 -7.30
CA SER A 77 -1.71 -4.10 -7.82
C SER A 77 -2.24 -4.70 -9.13
N GLN A 78 -1.37 -5.23 -9.98
CA GLN A 78 -1.76 -5.81 -11.27
C GLN A 78 -2.42 -7.19 -11.15
N GLY A 79 -2.23 -7.87 -10.03
CA GLY A 79 -2.92 -9.13 -9.72
C GLY A 79 -4.29 -8.97 -9.08
N LEU A 80 -4.70 -7.74 -8.74
CA LEU A 80 -5.88 -7.50 -7.89
C LEU A 80 -7.16 -8.07 -8.49
N ARG A 81 -7.48 -7.80 -9.75
CA ARG A 81 -8.74 -8.25 -10.38
C ARG A 81 -8.89 -9.78 -10.36
N GLY A 82 -7.85 -10.49 -10.76
CA GLY A 82 -7.86 -11.96 -10.72
C GLY A 82 -7.94 -12.50 -9.29
N PHE A 83 -7.32 -11.81 -8.34
CA PHE A 83 -7.38 -12.19 -6.94
C PHE A 83 -8.76 -11.95 -6.32
N VAL A 84 -9.39 -10.81 -6.64
CA VAL A 84 -10.77 -10.53 -6.20
C VAL A 84 -11.75 -11.57 -6.72
N SER A 85 -11.62 -12.03 -7.95
CA SER A 85 -12.47 -13.10 -8.50
C SER A 85 -12.38 -14.38 -7.65
N ARG A 86 -11.21 -14.72 -7.11
CA ARG A 86 -11.02 -15.86 -6.21
C ARG A 86 -11.63 -15.61 -4.82
N ILE A 87 -11.56 -14.39 -4.31
CA ILE A 87 -12.17 -14.00 -3.03
C ILE A 87 -13.70 -14.12 -3.11
N LEU A 88 -14.28 -13.72 -4.24
CA LEU A 88 -15.72 -13.74 -4.48
C LEU A 88 -16.31 -15.17 -4.65
N GLU A 89 -15.48 -16.21 -4.67
CA GLU A 89 -15.96 -17.60 -4.54
C GLU A 89 -16.50 -17.89 -3.13
N TYR A 90 -16.24 -17.02 -2.16
CA TYR A 90 -16.68 -17.13 -0.77
C TYR A 90 -17.70 -16.04 -0.46
N ASP A 91 -18.43 -16.23 0.65
CA ASP A 91 -19.35 -15.22 1.15
C ASP A 91 -18.59 -14.01 1.74
N VAL A 92 -18.76 -12.86 1.08
CA VAL A 92 -18.10 -11.61 1.45
C VAL A 92 -19.07 -10.42 1.57
N ALA A 93 -20.38 -10.69 1.57
CA ALA A 93 -21.42 -9.66 1.51
C ALA A 93 -21.29 -8.59 2.63
N ASP A 94 -20.96 -9.03 3.84
CA ASP A 94 -20.87 -8.15 5.02
C ASP A 94 -19.42 -7.83 5.42
N LYS A 95 -18.45 -7.98 4.51
CA LYS A 95 -17.03 -7.78 4.81
C LYS A 95 -16.52 -6.46 4.26
N ASP A 96 -15.71 -5.79 5.06
CA ASP A 96 -15.02 -4.59 4.61
C ASP A 96 -13.67 -4.94 3.98
N PHE A 97 -13.34 -4.21 2.94
CA PHE A 97 -12.09 -4.35 2.20
C PHE A 97 -11.22 -3.10 2.36
N VAL A 98 -9.95 -3.30 2.71
CA VAL A 98 -8.97 -2.22 2.82
C VAL A 98 -7.82 -2.50 1.88
N LEU A 99 -7.61 -1.62 0.92
CA LEU A 99 -6.52 -1.71 -0.06
C LEU A 99 -5.29 -0.95 0.45
N CYS A 100 -4.16 -1.65 0.57
CA CYS A 100 -2.89 -1.05 1.01
C CYS A 100 -1.89 -0.89 -0.14
N MET A 101 -2.26 -1.30 -1.35
CA MET A 101 -1.42 -1.18 -2.54
C MET A 101 -1.55 0.23 -3.14
N LYS A 102 -0.53 0.61 -3.89
CA LYS A 102 -0.48 1.87 -4.65
C LYS A 102 -0.35 1.52 -6.13
N GLY A 103 -1.23 2.03 -6.95
CA GLY A 103 -1.18 1.74 -8.38
C GLY A 103 -2.52 1.98 -9.09
N ILE A 104 -2.48 1.76 -10.39
CA ILE A 104 -3.62 1.80 -11.32
C ILE A 104 -3.53 0.51 -12.13
N GLU A 105 -4.65 -0.12 -12.42
CA GLU A 105 -4.68 -1.31 -13.28
C GLU A 105 -4.26 -0.94 -14.70
N VAL A 106 -3.19 -1.53 -15.19
CA VAL A 106 -2.62 -1.18 -16.51
C VAL A 106 -3.58 -1.48 -17.66
N ALA A 107 -4.33 -2.58 -17.55
CA ALA A 107 -5.21 -3.03 -18.62
C ALA A 107 -6.40 -2.09 -18.90
N THR A 108 -6.90 -1.39 -17.87
CA THR A 108 -8.13 -0.59 -17.97
C THR A 108 -7.95 0.87 -17.58
N GLY A 109 -6.87 1.21 -16.86
CA GLY A 109 -6.69 2.51 -16.22
C GLY A 109 -7.52 2.69 -14.95
N ALA A 110 -8.20 1.64 -14.44
CA ALA A 110 -9.04 1.72 -13.26
C ALA A 110 -8.21 1.88 -11.98
N ARG A 111 -8.72 2.69 -11.05
CA ARG A 111 -8.20 2.75 -9.68
C ARG A 111 -8.48 1.41 -8.97
N LEU A 112 -7.69 1.09 -7.97
CA LEU A 112 -7.82 -0.22 -7.30
C LEU A 112 -9.16 -0.38 -6.57
N SER A 113 -9.73 0.70 -6.02
CA SER A 113 -11.08 0.68 -5.47
C SER A 113 -12.14 0.40 -6.54
N GLU A 114 -11.96 0.94 -7.75
CA GLU A 114 -12.85 0.67 -8.88
C GLU A 114 -12.76 -0.80 -9.34
N VAL A 115 -11.59 -1.40 -9.27
CA VAL A 115 -11.44 -2.84 -9.57
C VAL A 115 -12.32 -3.68 -8.65
N LEU A 116 -12.39 -3.37 -7.35
CA LEU A 116 -13.26 -4.05 -6.40
C LEU A 116 -14.73 -3.82 -6.73
N THR A 117 -15.11 -2.57 -6.94
CA THR A 117 -16.53 -2.21 -7.19
C THR A 117 -17.04 -2.75 -8.54
N GLN A 118 -16.22 -2.74 -9.57
CA GLN A 118 -16.51 -3.37 -10.86
C GLN A 118 -16.64 -4.90 -10.74
N SER A 119 -16.01 -5.49 -9.73
CA SER A 119 -16.12 -6.93 -9.46
C SER A 119 -17.35 -7.28 -8.61
N GLY A 120 -18.16 -6.30 -8.18
CA GLY A 120 -19.41 -6.52 -7.44
C GLY A 120 -19.35 -6.24 -5.95
N ILE A 121 -18.21 -5.78 -5.41
CA ILE A 121 -18.12 -5.34 -4.01
C ILE A 121 -18.73 -3.94 -3.88
N SER A 122 -19.63 -3.74 -2.92
CA SER A 122 -20.25 -2.44 -2.68
C SER A 122 -19.20 -1.38 -2.33
N PRO A 123 -19.24 -0.17 -2.94
CA PRO A 123 -18.31 0.91 -2.61
C PRO A 123 -18.35 1.32 -1.13
N GLU A 124 -19.44 1.05 -0.43
CA GLU A 124 -19.57 1.31 1.01
C GLU A 124 -18.67 0.42 1.87
N HIS A 125 -18.24 -0.72 1.33
CA HIS A 125 -17.35 -1.68 1.96
C HIS A 125 -15.91 -1.58 1.48
N VAL A 126 -15.53 -0.54 0.72
CA VAL A 126 -14.18 -0.38 0.18
C VAL A 126 -13.50 0.84 0.77
N ALA A 127 -12.32 0.63 1.34
CA ALA A 127 -11.45 1.70 1.82
C ALA A 127 -10.02 1.51 1.30
N VAL A 128 -9.23 2.58 1.34
CA VAL A 128 -7.80 2.56 1.05
C VAL A 128 -7.02 3.01 2.28
N TRP A 129 -5.87 2.40 2.53
CA TRP A 129 -4.91 2.78 3.56
C TRP A 129 -3.59 3.10 2.89
N VAL A 130 -3.28 4.39 2.76
CA VAL A 130 -2.08 4.90 2.07
C VAL A 130 -1.44 6.05 2.84
N GLY A 131 -0.30 6.51 2.40
CA GLY A 131 0.40 7.66 2.99
C GLY A 131 1.88 7.38 3.20
N PRO A 132 2.59 8.33 3.85
CA PRO A 132 4.01 8.24 4.12
C PRO A 132 4.32 7.17 5.17
N GLY A 133 5.48 6.59 5.08
CA GLY A 133 6.03 5.70 6.09
C GLY A 133 6.90 4.60 5.51
N HIS A 134 7.92 4.28 6.27
CA HIS A 134 8.77 3.13 6.04
C HIS A 134 8.61 2.13 7.18
N ILE A 135 8.54 0.86 6.85
CA ILE A 135 8.42 -0.21 7.84
C ILE A 135 9.57 -0.16 8.84
N GLN A 136 10.78 0.11 8.35
CA GLN A 136 11.97 0.23 9.18
C GLN A 136 11.82 1.32 10.27
N ALA A 137 11.25 2.47 9.93
CA ALA A 137 10.98 3.53 10.89
C ALA A 137 9.91 3.11 11.90
N PHE A 138 8.81 2.53 11.43
CA PHE A 138 7.73 2.04 12.29
C PHE A 138 8.19 0.95 13.27
N THR A 139 9.01 0.01 12.83
CA THR A 139 9.54 -1.07 13.69
C THR A 139 10.56 -0.56 14.73
N GLN A 140 11.14 0.60 14.50
CA GLN A 140 11.98 1.34 15.47
C GLN A 140 11.16 2.23 16.41
N GLY A 141 9.83 2.24 16.28
CA GLY A 141 8.95 3.07 17.10
C GLY A 141 8.86 4.54 16.66
N ILE A 142 9.34 4.88 15.46
CA ILE A 142 9.24 6.25 14.91
C ILE A 142 7.83 6.47 14.39
N PRO A 143 7.05 7.42 14.98
CA PRO A 143 5.65 7.63 14.58
C PRO A 143 5.55 8.36 13.24
N ASN A 144 4.44 8.09 12.53
CA ASN A 144 4.10 8.83 11.31
C ASN A 144 2.57 8.93 11.14
N CYS A 145 2.16 9.65 10.10
CA CYS A 145 0.76 9.86 9.74
C CYS A 145 0.43 9.10 8.46
N MET A 146 -0.77 8.52 8.40
CA MET A 146 -1.31 7.89 7.19
C MET A 146 -2.75 8.33 6.94
N VAL A 147 -3.30 7.94 5.82
CA VAL A 147 -4.68 8.26 5.42
C VAL A 147 -5.46 6.97 5.27
N ILE A 148 -6.68 6.97 5.82
CA ILE A 148 -7.74 6.05 5.42
C ILE A 148 -8.78 6.87 4.67
N ASP A 149 -9.12 6.42 3.46
CA ASP A 149 -10.13 7.04 2.63
C ASP A 149 -11.13 6.00 2.10
N SER A 150 -12.36 6.42 1.91
CA SER A 150 -13.47 5.58 1.43
C SER A 150 -14.58 6.47 0.90
N ALA A 151 -15.40 5.94 0.02
CA ALA A 151 -16.67 6.55 -0.35
C ALA A 151 -17.67 6.59 0.82
N SER A 152 -17.56 5.64 1.76
CA SER A 152 -18.34 5.58 2.99
C SER A 152 -17.67 6.35 4.13
N GLU A 153 -18.32 7.43 4.57
CA GLU A 153 -17.86 8.22 5.73
C GLU A 153 -17.84 7.39 7.02
N GLU A 154 -18.80 6.48 7.17
CA GLU A 154 -18.88 5.59 8.34
C GLU A 154 -17.72 4.61 8.38
N LEU A 155 -17.48 3.90 7.27
CA LEU A 155 -16.38 2.96 7.15
C LEU A 155 -15.03 3.66 7.40
N LYS A 156 -14.81 4.79 6.74
CA LYS A 156 -13.59 5.59 6.88
C LYS A 156 -13.29 5.95 8.33
N LYS A 157 -14.27 6.53 9.03
CA LYS A 157 -14.12 6.92 10.44
C LYS A 157 -13.89 5.72 11.33
N ARG A 158 -14.69 4.66 11.17
CA ARG A 158 -14.57 3.44 11.94
C ARG A 158 -13.18 2.81 11.81
N LEU A 159 -12.66 2.68 10.59
CA LEU A 159 -11.32 2.11 10.35
C LEU A 159 -10.21 3.01 10.91
N ALA A 160 -10.24 4.32 10.63
CA ALA A 160 -9.22 5.25 11.09
C ALA A 160 -9.16 5.30 12.63
N ASP A 161 -10.33 5.35 13.30
CA ASP A 161 -10.40 5.37 14.75
C ASP A 161 -10.00 4.05 15.40
N SER A 162 -10.32 2.92 14.74
CA SER A 162 -9.93 1.59 15.22
C SER A 162 -8.43 1.33 15.06
N PHE A 163 -7.84 1.79 13.96
CA PHE A 163 -6.45 1.47 13.64
C PHE A 163 -5.44 2.48 14.19
N LYS A 164 -5.83 3.70 14.60
CA LYS A 164 -4.91 4.70 15.17
C LYS A 164 -4.18 4.19 16.42
N SER A 165 -2.94 4.64 16.59
CA SER A 165 -2.11 4.37 17.78
C SER A 165 -1.09 5.51 17.93
N ASP A 166 -0.24 5.42 18.96
CA ASP A 166 0.89 6.34 19.11
C ASP A 166 1.91 6.20 17.97
N LEU A 167 1.94 5.03 17.31
CA LEU A 167 2.84 4.78 16.17
C LEU A 167 2.28 5.33 14.84
N ILE A 168 0.97 5.18 14.60
CA ILE A 168 0.34 5.63 13.36
C ILE A 168 -0.89 6.46 13.69
N ARG A 169 -0.83 7.75 13.33
CA ARG A 169 -1.98 8.64 13.31
C ARG A 169 -2.66 8.56 11.95
N PHE A 170 -3.94 8.22 11.94
CA PHE A 170 -4.74 8.24 10.70
C PHE A 170 -5.51 9.55 10.55
N TYR A 171 -5.46 10.08 9.33
CA TYR A 171 -6.31 11.17 8.87
C TYR A 171 -7.42 10.60 8.01
N TYR A 172 -8.61 11.17 8.11
CA TYR A 172 -9.72 10.85 7.23
C TYR A 172 -9.47 11.47 5.86
N GLY A 173 -9.46 10.65 4.82
CA GLY A 173 -9.41 11.14 3.46
C GLY A 173 -10.72 11.87 3.10
N THR A 174 -10.63 12.80 2.17
CA THR A 174 -11.78 13.62 1.75
C THR A 174 -12.04 13.51 0.24
N ASP A 175 -11.22 12.74 -0.46
CA ASP A 175 -11.29 12.55 -1.91
C ASP A 175 -10.60 11.24 -2.27
N LEU A 176 -11.38 10.17 -2.36
CA LEU A 176 -10.87 8.83 -2.66
C LEU A 176 -10.13 8.78 -3.99
N ILE A 177 -10.62 9.52 -5.02
CA ILE A 177 -9.97 9.59 -6.33
C ILE A 177 -8.58 10.18 -6.19
N GLY A 178 -8.48 11.36 -5.60
CA GLY A 178 -7.21 12.04 -5.41
C GLY A 178 -6.25 11.31 -4.49
N THR A 179 -6.76 10.64 -3.46
CA THR A 179 -5.98 9.81 -2.55
C THR A 179 -5.32 8.63 -3.28
N GLU A 180 -6.05 7.90 -4.12
CA GLU A 180 -5.51 6.76 -4.88
C GLU A 180 -4.56 7.20 -5.99
N ILE A 181 -4.95 8.21 -6.79
CA ILE A 181 -4.12 8.72 -7.89
C ILE A 181 -2.83 9.33 -7.35
N GLY A 182 -2.93 10.12 -6.29
CA GLY A 182 -1.76 10.69 -5.62
C GLY A 182 -0.78 9.63 -5.13
N ALA A 183 -1.30 8.59 -4.47
CA ALA A 183 -0.50 7.48 -3.98
C ALA A 183 0.16 6.67 -5.11
N ALA A 184 -0.51 6.50 -6.24
CA ALA A 184 0.04 5.81 -7.41
C ALA A 184 1.11 6.66 -8.12
N ALA A 185 0.81 7.92 -8.41
CA ALA A 185 1.64 8.81 -9.19
C ALA A 185 2.98 9.16 -8.52
N LYS A 186 3.06 9.16 -7.18
CA LYS A 186 4.31 9.43 -6.48
C LYS A 186 5.45 8.48 -6.86
N ASN A 187 5.13 7.25 -7.23
CA ASN A 187 6.13 6.25 -7.61
C ASN A 187 6.88 6.67 -8.88
N VAL A 188 6.18 7.26 -9.84
CA VAL A 188 6.79 7.81 -11.07
C VAL A 188 7.73 8.96 -10.71
N ILE A 189 7.31 9.86 -9.83
CA ILE A 189 8.15 10.97 -9.36
C ILE A 189 9.39 10.43 -8.63
N GLY A 190 9.24 9.34 -7.87
CA GLY A 190 10.36 8.64 -7.22
C GLY A 190 11.41 8.13 -8.20
N ILE A 191 10.99 7.55 -9.34
CA ILE A 191 11.90 7.11 -10.39
C ILE A 191 12.69 8.29 -10.96
N VAL A 192 12.01 9.40 -11.27
CA VAL A 192 12.67 10.62 -11.78
C VAL A 192 13.64 11.19 -10.76
N ALA A 193 13.30 11.17 -9.46
CA ALA A 193 14.23 11.58 -8.40
C ALA A 193 15.51 10.72 -8.39
N GLY A 194 15.37 9.42 -8.61
CA GLY A 194 16.51 8.51 -8.76
C GLY A 194 17.38 8.82 -9.98
N VAL A 195 16.76 9.15 -11.11
CA VAL A 195 17.49 9.63 -12.31
C VAL A 195 18.32 10.87 -11.98
N LEU A 196 17.75 11.85 -11.26
CA LEU A 196 18.47 13.04 -10.84
C LEU A 196 19.65 12.69 -9.92
N ASP A 197 19.48 11.75 -9.00
CA ASP A 197 20.58 11.25 -8.15
C ASP A 197 21.69 10.62 -8.98
N GLY A 198 21.33 9.76 -9.93
CA GLY A 198 22.26 9.09 -10.82
C GLY A 198 23.08 10.04 -11.69
N CYS A 199 22.47 11.17 -12.09
CA CYS A 199 23.13 12.25 -12.86
C CYS A 199 23.92 13.23 -11.95
N GLY A 200 23.83 13.14 -10.63
CA GLY A 200 24.43 14.11 -9.71
C GLY A 200 23.66 15.43 -9.58
N TYR A 201 22.40 15.49 -10.04
CA TYR A 201 21.56 16.70 -10.06
C TYR A 201 20.63 16.81 -8.84
N VAL A 202 21.13 16.46 -7.66
CA VAL A 202 20.33 16.38 -6.41
C VAL A 202 19.59 17.68 -6.11
N SER A 203 20.17 18.84 -6.43
CA SER A 203 19.56 20.16 -6.21
C SER A 203 18.27 20.38 -6.99
N LEU A 204 18.04 19.63 -8.07
CA LEU A 204 16.81 19.71 -8.86
C LEU A 204 15.61 18.99 -8.22
N LYS A 205 15.80 18.21 -7.16
CA LYS A 205 14.68 17.52 -6.48
C LYS A 205 13.61 18.48 -5.96
N GLY A 206 13.98 19.67 -5.49
CA GLY A 206 13.02 20.71 -5.10
C GLY A 206 12.13 21.16 -6.26
N ALA A 207 12.72 21.38 -7.44
CA ALA A 207 11.96 21.69 -8.65
C ALA A 207 11.07 20.51 -9.08
N LEU A 208 11.60 19.28 -9.02
CA LEU A 208 10.83 18.06 -9.29
C LEU A 208 9.62 17.94 -8.38
N MET A 209 9.76 18.15 -7.07
CA MET A 209 8.66 18.13 -6.12
C MET A 209 7.56 19.12 -6.48
N SER A 210 7.93 20.37 -6.74
CA SER A 210 6.99 21.44 -7.06
C SER A 210 6.26 21.16 -8.39
N ARG A 211 7.00 20.78 -9.42
CA ARG A 211 6.42 20.49 -10.75
C ARG A 211 5.62 19.21 -10.75
N GLY A 212 6.13 18.14 -10.12
CA GLY A 212 5.46 16.87 -10.00
C GLY A 212 4.14 16.98 -9.26
N ALA A 213 4.11 17.66 -8.11
CA ALA A 213 2.85 17.88 -7.38
C ALA A 213 1.80 18.63 -8.24
N ARG A 214 2.23 19.63 -9.02
CA ARG A 214 1.33 20.36 -9.92
C ARG A 214 0.82 19.49 -11.08
N GLU A 215 1.64 18.64 -11.64
CA GLU A 215 1.22 17.72 -12.71
C GLU A 215 0.23 16.68 -12.19
N VAL A 216 0.49 16.13 -11.01
CA VAL A 216 -0.41 15.17 -10.37
C VAL A 216 -1.73 15.85 -9.96
N ALA A 217 -1.72 17.11 -9.50
CA ALA A 217 -2.94 17.89 -9.25
C ALA A 217 -3.83 17.97 -10.50
N ARG A 218 -3.23 18.22 -11.67
CA ARG A 218 -3.98 18.24 -12.94
C ARG A 218 -4.52 16.86 -13.32
N LEU A 219 -3.74 15.80 -13.11
CA LEU A 219 -4.17 14.44 -13.34
C LEU A 219 -5.36 14.08 -12.46
N ILE A 220 -5.29 14.36 -11.16
CA ILE A 220 -6.38 14.14 -10.21
C ILE A 220 -7.65 14.86 -10.69
N LYS A 221 -7.54 16.14 -11.06
CA LYS A 221 -8.66 16.92 -11.58
C LYS A 221 -9.25 16.32 -12.85
N ALA A 222 -8.40 15.89 -13.79
CA ALA A 222 -8.84 15.27 -15.03
C ALA A 222 -9.57 13.94 -14.80
N MET A 223 -9.25 13.24 -13.73
CA MET A 223 -9.91 11.99 -13.31
C MET A 223 -11.14 12.22 -12.40
N GLY A 224 -11.55 13.47 -12.19
CA GLY A 224 -12.75 13.82 -11.42
C GLY A 224 -12.54 13.98 -9.92
N GLY A 225 -11.29 13.95 -9.44
CA GLY A 225 -10.94 14.22 -8.04
C GLY A 225 -10.67 15.70 -7.75
N ASN A 226 -10.40 16.00 -6.50
CA ASN A 226 -10.00 17.32 -6.04
C ASN A 226 -8.49 17.53 -6.24
N GLU A 227 -8.11 18.50 -7.05
CA GLU A 227 -6.70 18.81 -7.34
C GLU A 227 -5.85 19.11 -6.08
N LEU A 228 -6.48 19.59 -4.99
CA LEU A 228 -5.79 19.84 -3.72
C LEU A 228 -5.32 18.55 -3.02
N SER A 229 -5.88 17.41 -3.35
CA SER A 229 -5.45 16.12 -2.81
C SER A 229 -3.99 15.78 -3.14
N ALA A 230 -3.44 16.36 -4.23
CA ALA A 230 -2.02 16.23 -4.57
C ALA A 230 -1.08 16.81 -3.50
N TYR A 231 -1.55 17.71 -2.67
CA TYR A 231 -0.76 18.34 -1.59
C TYR A 231 -0.95 17.63 -0.24
N GLY A 232 -1.77 16.58 -0.21
CA GLY A 232 -2.05 15.78 0.98
C GLY A 232 -0.99 14.71 1.27
N LEU A 233 -1.25 13.97 2.36
CA LEU A 233 -0.35 12.91 2.86
C LEU A 233 -0.16 11.76 1.85
N ALA A 234 -1.17 11.44 1.05
CA ALA A 234 -1.09 10.34 0.09
C ALA A 234 -0.15 10.60 -1.09
N HIS A 235 0.18 11.87 -1.38
CA HIS A 235 1.07 12.25 -2.48
C HIS A 235 2.26 13.09 -2.01
N LEU A 236 2.10 14.42 -1.83
CA LEU A 236 3.21 15.30 -1.44
C LEU A 236 3.80 14.90 -0.09
N GLY A 237 2.97 14.51 0.88
CA GLY A 237 3.41 14.05 2.19
C GLY A 237 4.25 12.77 2.15
N ASP A 238 4.09 11.94 1.10
CA ASP A 238 4.85 10.71 0.89
C ASP A 238 6.12 10.93 0.03
N TYR A 239 6.43 12.19 -0.37
CA TYR A 239 7.60 12.51 -1.19
C TYR A 239 8.90 12.34 -0.41
N GLU A 240 8.94 12.72 0.86
CA GLU A 240 10.13 12.52 1.69
C GLU A 240 10.54 11.05 1.67
N ALA A 241 9.60 10.17 2.00
CA ALA A 241 9.80 8.73 1.98
C ALA A 241 10.09 8.12 0.59
N THR A 242 9.88 8.88 -0.48
CA THR A 242 10.00 8.37 -1.86
C THR A 242 11.19 8.96 -2.61
N LEU A 243 11.43 10.27 -2.49
CA LEU A 243 12.46 10.99 -3.25
C LEU A 243 13.82 11.04 -2.54
N PHE A 244 13.80 11.01 -1.21
CA PHE A 244 15.00 11.22 -0.40
C PHE A 244 15.44 9.97 0.37
N SER A 245 14.53 9.04 0.61
CA SER A 245 14.84 7.84 1.38
C SER A 245 15.71 6.85 0.60
N GLU A 246 16.68 6.29 1.29
CA GLU A 246 17.50 5.16 0.80
C GLU A 246 16.69 3.87 0.62
N TYR A 247 15.53 3.77 1.29
CA TYR A 247 14.65 2.59 1.22
C TYR A 247 13.64 2.64 0.08
N SER A 248 13.65 3.72 -0.75
CA SER A 248 12.74 3.85 -1.88
C SER A 248 13.22 3.04 -3.08
N HIS A 249 12.57 1.90 -3.35
CA HIS A 249 12.89 1.05 -4.50
C HIS A 249 12.74 1.80 -5.83
N ASN A 250 11.72 2.66 -5.96
CA ASN A 250 11.52 3.46 -7.18
C ASN A 250 12.68 4.44 -7.40
N ARG A 251 13.15 5.11 -6.36
CA ARG A 251 14.33 5.99 -6.45
C ARG A 251 15.59 5.20 -6.82
N MET A 252 15.83 4.08 -6.14
CA MET A 252 16.96 3.20 -6.46
C MET A 252 16.92 2.73 -7.91
N TYR A 253 15.74 2.35 -8.40
CA TYR A 253 15.54 1.96 -9.80
C TYR A 253 15.94 3.09 -10.76
N GLY A 254 15.45 4.32 -10.54
CA GLY A 254 15.81 5.48 -11.36
C GLY A 254 17.32 5.79 -11.35
N GLU A 255 17.96 5.69 -10.20
CA GLU A 255 19.42 5.90 -10.06
C GLU A 255 20.21 4.84 -10.85
N MET A 256 19.77 3.58 -10.80
CA MET A 256 20.44 2.46 -11.50
C MET A 256 20.30 2.56 -13.02
N LEU A 257 19.17 3.07 -13.53
CA LEU A 257 18.99 3.31 -14.98
C LEU A 257 20.08 4.20 -15.57
N VAL A 258 20.51 5.22 -14.83
CA VAL A 258 21.54 6.17 -15.29
C VAL A 258 22.95 5.61 -15.12
N LYS A 259 23.18 4.77 -14.10
CA LYS A 259 24.51 4.24 -13.77
C LYS A 259 24.88 2.98 -14.54
N ASP A 260 24.21 2.70 -15.66
CA ASP A 260 24.46 1.51 -16.54
C ASP A 260 24.48 0.15 -15.81
N LYS A 261 23.76 0.06 -14.69
CA LYS A 261 23.60 -1.22 -14.00
C LYS A 261 22.48 -1.99 -14.69
N LYS A 262 22.83 -3.13 -15.29
CA LYS A 262 21.89 -3.97 -16.05
C LYS A 262 20.62 -4.27 -15.25
N PHE A 263 19.48 -4.11 -15.91
CA PHE A 263 18.13 -4.33 -15.40
C PHE A 263 17.94 -5.73 -14.76
N GLU A 264 18.61 -6.73 -15.27
CA GLU A 264 18.58 -8.12 -14.78
C GLU A 264 19.03 -8.25 -13.30
N LYS A 265 19.99 -7.42 -12.85
CA LYS A 265 20.39 -7.39 -11.44
C LYS A 265 19.38 -6.71 -10.50
N LEU A 266 18.47 -5.92 -11.04
CA LEU A 266 17.36 -5.32 -10.28
C LEU A 266 16.25 -6.32 -9.98
N ALA A 267 15.98 -7.24 -10.91
CA ALA A 267 14.95 -8.26 -10.74
C ALA A 267 15.36 -9.31 -9.68
N GLU A 268 16.64 -9.51 -9.45
CA GLU A 268 17.16 -10.47 -8.46
C GLU A 268 17.18 -9.94 -7.02
N GLY A 269 17.09 -8.63 -6.80
CA GLY A 269 17.26 -8.02 -5.47
C GLY A 269 16.17 -7.01 -5.03
N VAL A 270 15.25 -6.66 -5.90
CA VAL A 270 14.16 -5.74 -5.59
C VAL A 270 12.82 -6.44 -5.83
N PRO A 271 12.08 -6.83 -4.78
CA PRO A 271 10.73 -7.31 -4.97
C PRO A 271 9.92 -6.22 -5.71
N THR A 272 9.51 -6.51 -6.93
CA THR A 272 8.56 -5.67 -7.65
C THR A 272 7.26 -5.66 -6.85
N ALA A 273 6.90 -4.49 -6.33
CA ALA A 273 5.59 -4.27 -5.71
C ALA A 273 4.48 -4.34 -6.77
#